data_b78ad6fec1725438481c4ca4da79f24d
#
_entry.id   b78ad6fec1725438481c4ca4da79f24d
#
_cell.length_a   1.000
_cell.length_b   1.000
_cell.length_c   1.000
_cell.angle_alpha   90.00
_cell.angle_beta   90.00
_cell.angle_gamma   90.00
#
_symmetry.space_group_name_H-M   'P 1'
#
loop_
_entity.id
_entity.type
_entity.pdbx_description
1 polymer ?
#
loop_
_entity_poly.entity_id
_entity_poly.type
_entity_poly.pdbx_seq_one_letter_code
_entity_poly.pdbx_strand_id
1 'polypeptide(L)'
;MSGNRKIAGILIETTLVKNKINDLIIGIGLNVNQTDFDVIKEATSMKILKNKSFNLHMISKQFVEKFSSLDDKISNISKDKLIEKFCYHLFGIREKRKFAIEEKVVEGIILGITDNYMLSVELDNQVKHYDNEQIKLIL
;
A
#
# COMPACT_ATOMS: atom_id res chain seq x y z
N MET A 1 -6.10 -1.17 -3.31
CA MET A 1 -6.65 -2.33 -4.04
C MET A 1 -8.17 -2.16 -4.17
N SER A 2 -8.78 -2.79 -5.18
CA SER A 2 -10.22 -2.95 -5.29
C SER A 2 -10.50 -4.43 -5.63
N GLY A 3 -11.00 -5.19 -4.66
CA GLY A 3 -10.88 -6.64 -4.70
C GLY A 3 -9.40 -7.02 -4.85
N ASN A 4 -9.09 -7.98 -5.70
CA ASN A 4 -7.70 -8.41 -5.97
C ASN A 4 -7.01 -7.56 -7.07
N ARG A 5 -7.58 -6.41 -7.47
CA ARG A 5 -7.02 -5.59 -8.56
C ARG A 5 -6.38 -4.31 -8.04
N LYS A 6 -5.22 -3.97 -8.59
CA LYS A 6 -4.47 -2.77 -8.25
C LYS A 6 -5.07 -1.54 -8.93
N ILE A 7 -5.52 -0.55 -8.16
CA ILE A 7 -6.07 0.71 -8.67
C ILE A 7 -5.05 1.86 -8.59
N ALA A 8 -4.07 1.75 -7.70
CA ALA A 8 -3.06 2.80 -7.49
C ALA A 8 -1.73 2.22 -7.05
N GLY A 9 -0.66 2.98 -7.23
CA GLY A 9 0.66 2.74 -6.67
C GLY A 9 1.13 3.96 -5.89
N ILE A 10 1.91 3.73 -4.84
CA ILE A 10 2.55 4.76 -4.04
C ILE A 10 4.05 4.48 -4.04
N LEU A 11 4.85 5.48 -4.34
CA LEU A 11 6.31 5.47 -4.23
C LEU A 11 6.71 6.50 -3.18
N ILE A 12 7.54 6.12 -2.24
CA ILE A 12 8.06 7.01 -1.19
C ILE A 12 9.57 7.03 -1.31
N GLU A 13 10.12 8.22 -1.48
CA GLU A 13 11.56 8.48 -1.52
C GLU A 13 11.93 9.45 -0.41
N THR A 14 13.02 9.16 0.30
CA THR A 14 13.50 9.98 1.41
C THR A 14 14.97 10.33 1.24
N THR A 15 15.33 11.57 1.56
CA THR A 15 16.72 11.95 1.74
C THR A 15 17.04 12.09 3.22
N LEU A 16 18.20 11.58 3.63
CA LEU A 16 18.64 11.62 5.02
C LEU A 16 19.83 12.57 5.17
N VAL A 17 19.77 13.44 6.16
CA VAL A 17 20.89 14.28 6.59
C VAL A 17 21.12 14.06 8.08
N LYS A 18 22.31 13.60 8.47
CA LYS A 18 22.66 13.28 9.86
C LYS A 18 21.63 12.35 10.55
N ASN A 19 21.23 11.29 9.85
CA ASN A 19 20.22 10.31 10.31
C ASN A 19 18.82 10.90 10.60
N LYS A 20 18.50 12.05 10.03
CA LYS A 20 17.15 12.63 10.06
C LYS A 20 16.61 12.74 8.65
N ILE A 21 15.33 12.52 8.48
CA ILE A 21 14.67 12.77 7.20
C ILE A 21 14.75 14.27 6.92
N ASN A 22 15.38 14.63 5.80
CA ASN A 22 15.46 16.01 5.32
C ASN A 22 14.33 16.29 4.35
N ASP A 23 14.12 15.39 3.38
CA ASP A 23 13.06 15.50 2.40
C ASP A 23 12.30 14.17 2.30
N LEU A 24 11.01 14.30 2.04
CA LEU A 24 10.10 13.20 1.77
C LEU A 24 9.35 13.50 0.48
N ILE A 25 9.53 12.66 -0.53
CA ILE A 25 8.80 12.74 -1.79
C ILE A 25 7.84 11.57 -1.85
N ILE A 26 6.55 11.86 -2.07
CA ILE A 26 5.52 10.84 -2.21
C ILE A 26 4.93 10.94 -3.62
N GLY A 27 5.25 9.97 -4.47
CA GLY A 27 4.65 9.79 -5.78
C GLY A 27 3.39 8.91 -5.69
N ILE A 28 2.28 9.38 -6.26
CA ILE A 28 1.02 8.61 -6.26
C ILE A 28 0.50 8.50 -7.69
N GLY A 29 0.45 7.27 -8.20
CA GLY A 29 -0.17 6.94 -9.47
C GLY A 29 -1.54 6.32 -9.25
N LEU A 30 -2.62 7.06 -9.59
CA LEU A 30 -4.00 6.56 -9.50
C LEU A 30 -4.55 6.29 -10.90
N ASN A 31 -5.02 5.08 -11.16
CA ASN A 31 -5.69 4.72 -12.40
C ASN A 31 -7.12 5.28 -12.39
N VAL A 32 -7.35 6.40 -13.06
CA VAL A 32 -8.65 7.07 -13.07
C VAL A 32 -9.51 6.60 -14.25
N ASN A 33 -9.13 6.96 -15.47
CA ASN A 33 -9.93 6.72 -16.67
C ASN A 33 -9.36 5.67 -17.62
N GLN A 34 -8.22 5.08 -17.31
CA GLN A 34 -7.60 4.04 -18.12
C GLN A 34 -8.50 2.80 -18.16
N THR A 35 -8.66 2.21 -19.34
CA THR A 35 -9.49 1.00 -19.55
C THR A 35 -8.68 -0.19 -20.03
N ASP A 36 -7.47 0.04 -20.50
CA ASP A 36 -6.57 -0.97 -21.00
C ASP A 36 -5.29 -1.05 -20.17
N PHE A 37 -4.88 -2.27 -19.81
CA PHE A 37 -3.74 -2.56 -18.97
C PHE A 37 -2.95 -3.75 -19.56
N ASP A 38 -2.40 -3.56 -20.74
CA ASP A 38 -1.73 -4.60 -21.57
C ASP A 38 -0.74 -5.47 -20.78
N VAL A 39 -0.03 -4.90 -19.82
CA VAL A 39 1.07 -5.54 -19.11
C VAL A 39 0.68 -6.01 -17.69
N ILE A 40 -0.31 -5.38 -17.07
CA ILE A 40 -0.68 -5.64 -15.67
C ILE A 40 -2.12 -6.14 -15.59
N LYS A 41 -2.30 -7.46 -15.77
CA LYS A 41 -3.62 -8.11 -15.77
C LYS A 41 -4.43 -7.86 -14.47
N GLU A 42 -3.74 -7.67 -13.37
CA GLU A 42 -4.33 -7.41 -12.05
C GLU A 42 -4.61 -5.91 -11.80
N ALA A 43 -4.48 -5.05 -12.82
CA ALA A 43 -4.81 -3.63 -12.70
C ALA A 43 -6.29 -3.35 -12.96
N THR A 44 -6.76 -2.22 -12.41
CA THR A 44 -8.10 -1.67 -12.66
C THR A 44 -8.08 -0.15 -12.53
N SER A 45 -9.17 0.52 -12.91
CA SER A 45 -9.33 1.96 -12.75
C SER A 45 -10.68 2.32 -12.14
N MET A 46 -10.80 3.57 -11.71
CA MET A 46 -12.07 4.12 -11.24
C MET A 46 -13.16 4.01 -12.32
N LYS A 47 -12.81 4.25 -13.58
CA LYS A 47 -13.73 4.14 -14.72
C LYS A 47 -14.25 2.72 -14.89
N ILE A 48 -13.39 1.71 -14.85
CA ILE A 48 -13.81 0.29 -14.95
C ILE A 48 -14.73 -0.08 -13.78
N LEU A 49 -14.38 0.32 -12.55
CA LEU A 49 -15.12 -0.03 -11.33
C LEU A 49 -16.48 0.65 -11.24
N LYS A 50 -16.62 1.87 -11.77
CA LYS A 50 -17.84 2.68 -11.65
C LYS A 50 -18.60 2.84 -12.95
N ASN A 51 -18.08 2.28 -14.05
CA ASN A 51 -18.64 2.40 -15.40
C ASN A 51 -18.94 3.86 -15.83
N LYS A 52 -18.09 4.81 -15.43
CA LYS A 52 -18.18 6.21 -15.81
C LYS A 52 -16.83 6.88 -15.85
N SER A 53 -16.66 7.88 -16.70
CA SER A 53 -15.46 8.71 -16.71
C SER A 53 -15.49 9.77 -15.60
N PHE A 54 -14.29 10.12 -15.13
CA PHE A 54 -14.09 11.10 -14.07
C PHE A 54 -13.30 12.29 -14.61
N ASN A 55 -13.59 13.47 -14.11
CA ASN A 55 -12.83 14.68 -14.39
C ASN A 55 -11.52 14.64 -13.59
N LEU A 56 -10.37 14.59 -14.29
CA LEU A 56 -9.05 14.45 -13.67
C LEU A 56 -8.72 15.67 -12.79
N HIS A 57 -9.09 16.87 -13.21
CA HIS A 57 -8.85 18.09 -12.43
C HIS A 57 -9.61 18.06 -11.09
N MET A 58 -10.86 17.59 -11.11
CA MET A 58 -11.62 17.44 -9.86
C MET A 58 -11.03 16.39 -8.92
N ILE A 59 -10.56 15.26 -9.47
CA ILE A 59 -9.91 14.21 -8.67
C ILE A 59 -8.61 14.75 -8.06
N SER A 60 -7.75 15.42 -8.84
CA SER A 60 -6.48 15.97 -8.33
C SER A 60 -6.70 17.04 -7.26
N LYS A 61 -7.69 17.92 -7.45
CA LYS A 61 -8.05 18.95 -6.46
C LYS A 61 -8.48 18.30 -5.13
N GLN A 62 -9.42 17.36 -5.18
CA GLN A 62 -9.87 16.64 -3.99
C GLN A 62 -8.73 15.89 -3.29
N PHE A 63 -7.80 15.35 -4.08
CA PHE A 63 -6.63 14.67 -3.56
C PHE A 63 -5.72 15.63 -2.77
N VAL A 64 -5.37 16.78 -3.37
CA VAL A 64 -4.53 17.81 -2.72
C VAL A 64 -5.20 18.32 -1.44
N GLU A 65 -6.50 18.63 -1.46
CA GLU A 65 -7.25 19.07 -0.28
C GLU A 65 -7.21 18.03 0.86
N LYS A 66 -7.38 16.75 0.51
CA LYS A 66 -7.29 15.65 1.48
C LYS A 66 -5.87 15.48 2.04
N PHE A 67 -4.87 15.58 1.16
CA PHE A 67 -3.47 15.40 1.52
C PHE A 67 -2.99 16.54 2.44
N SER A 68 -3.33 17.79 2.13
CA SER A 68 -2.97 18.96 2.97
C SER A 68 -3.54 18.88 4.40
N SER A 69 -4.60 18.11 4.61
CA SER A 69 -5.16 17.90 5.96
C SER A 69 -4.54 16.72 6.72
N LEU A 70 -3.52 16.05 6.16
CA LEU A 70 -2.91 14.88 6.80
C LEU A 70 -1.93 15.26 7.91
N ASP A 71 -1.19 16.37 7.77
CA ASP A 71 -0.19 16.80 8.75
C ASP A 71 -0.80 16.95 10.14
N ASP A 72 -1.94 17.65 10.24
CA ASP A 72 -2.64 17.83 11.51
C ASP A 72 -3.13 16.50 12.12
N LYS A 73 -3.49 15.54 11.26
CA LYS A 73 -4.00 14.24 11.71
C LYS A 73 -2.88 13.29 12.13
N ILE A 74 -1.73 13.36 11.46
CA ILE A 74 -0.58 12.49 11.75
C ILE A 74 0.17 12.98 12.98
N SER A 75 0.36 14.29 13.13
CA SER A 75 1.09 14.89 14.25
C SER A 75 0.49 14.58 15.62
N ASN A 76 -0.80 14.26 15.67
CA ASN A 76 -1.56 14.00 16.90
C ASN A 76 -1.90 12.52 17.13
N ILE A 77 -1.38 11.61 16.27
CA ILE A 77 -1.66 10.17 16.41
C ILE A 77 -0.46 9.45 17.04
N SER A 78 -0.71 8.60 18.03
CA SER A 78 0.36 7.74 18.58
C SER A 78 0.80 6.69 17.56
N LYS A 79 2.05 6.24 17.67
CA LYS A 79 2.63 5.18 16.83
C LYS A 79 1.73 3.94 16.78
N ASP A 80 1.25 3.48 17.92
CA ASP A 80 0.41 2.28 18.03
C ASP A 80 -0.91 2.43 17.27
N LYS A 81 -1.57 3.59 17.39
CA LYS A 81 -2.78 3.89 16.63
C LYS A 81 -2.53 4.01 15.12
N LEU A 82 -1.33 4.47 14.73
CA LEU A 82 -0.96 4.53 13.32
C LEU A 82 -0.77 3.12 12.75
N ILE A 83 -0.07 2.25 13.49
CA ILE A 83 0.11 0.83 13.15
C ILE A 83 -1.24 0.12 13.06
N GLU A 84 -2.12 0.31 14.04
CA GLU A 84 -3.46 -0.27 14.04
C GLU A 84 -4.25 0.15 12.80
N LYS A 85 -4.29 1.45 12.47
CA LYS A 85 -4.95 1.96 11.27
C LYS A 85 -4.34 1.42 9.99
N PHE A 86 -3.03 1.33 9.92
CA PHE A 86 -2.34 0.74 8.77
C PHE A 86 -2.76 -0.73 8.59
N CYS A 87 -2.69 -1.53 9.65
CA CYS A 87 -3.09 -2.93 9.62
C CYS A 87 -4.57 -3.11 9.23
N TYR A 88 -5.45 -2.23 9.71
CA TYR A 88 -6.87 -2.27 9.34
C TYR A 88 -7.11 -2.14 7.83
N HIS A 89 -6.28 -1.36 7.15
CA HIS A 89 -6.36 -1.14 5.70
C HIS A 89 -5.40 -2.03 4.88
N LEU A 90 -4.60 -2.85 5.56
CA LEU A 90 -3.61 -3.70 4.89
C LEU A 90 -4.31 -4.78 4.06
N PHE A 91 -4.03 -4.80 2.78
CA PHE A 91 -4.64 -5.74 1.85
C PHE A 91 -4.23 -7.18 2.17
N GLY A 92 -5.22 -8.08 2.25
CA GLY A 92 -4.99 -9.50 2.53
C GLY A 92 -4.64 -9.83 3.98
N ILE A 93 -4.80 -8.86 4.92
CA ILE A 93 -4.58 -9.14 6.34
C ILE A 93 -5.52 -10.24 6.84
N ARG A 94 -4.98 -11.19 7.59
CA ARG A 94 -5.69 -12.38 8.13
C ARG A 94 -6.32 -13.27 7.06
N GLU A 95 -5.88 -13.14 5.82
CA GLU A 95 -6.28 -14.01 4.73
C GLU A 95 -5.10 -14.86 4.28
N LYS A 96 -5.38 -16.11 3.89
CA LYS A 96 -4.37 -16.99 3.29
C LYS A 96 -4.05 -16.49 1.88
N ARG A 97 -2.78 -16.16 1.64
CA ARG A 97 -2.27 -15.57 0.40
C ARG A 97 -0.97 -16.24 -0.02
N LYS A 98 -0.61 -16.06 -1.29
CA LYS A 98 0.67 -16.53 -1.83
C LYS A 98 1.68 -15.41 -1.82
N PHE A 99 2.90 -15.75 -1.47
CA PHE A 99 4.04 -14.83 -1.42
C PHE A 99 5.22 -15.41 -2.18
N ALA A 100 5.98 -14.54 -2.86
CA ALA A 100 7.30 -14.86 -3.35
C ALA A 100 8.32 -14.42 -2.28
N ILE A 101 9.12 -15.36 -1.80
CA ILE A 101 10.20 -15.19 -0.83
C ILE A 101 11.39 -15.98 -1.34
N GLU A 102 12.58 -15.34 -1.54
CA GLU A 102 13.79 -16.00 -2.03
C GLU A 102 13.52 -16.92 -3.25
N GLU A 103 12.83 -16.40 -4.26
CA GLU A 103 12.46 -17.12 -5.51
C GLU A 103 11.49 -18.31 -5.31
N LYS A 104 11.02 -18.54 -4.10
CA LYS A 104 10.03 -19.58 -3.80
C LYS A 104 8.63 -18.98 -3.62
N VAL A 105 7.63 -19.71 -4.08
CA VAL A 105 6.23 -19.36 -3.80
C VAL A 105 5.76 -20.14 -2.59
N VAL A 106 5.35 -19.42 -1.56
CA VAL A 106 4.85 -19.98 -0.29
C VAL A 106 3.47 -19.45 0.02
N GLU A 107 2.69 -20.20 0.78
CA GLU A 107 1.39 -19.71 1.29
C GLU A 107 1.55 -19.27 2.74
N GLY A 108 0.90 -18.17 3.11
CA GLY A 108 0.95 -17.63 4.45
C GLY A 108 -0.19 -16.68 4.76
N ILE A 109 -0.21 -16.19 5.99
CA ILE A 109 -1.23 -15.26 6.49
C ILE A 109 -0.53 -14.01 7.02
N ILE A 110 -0.89 -12.83 6.52
CA ILE A 110 -0.40 -11.56 7.08
C ILE A 110 -1.07 -11.35 8.44
N LEU A 111 -0.27 -11.21 9.49
CA LEU A 111 -0.74 -10.93 10.84
C LEU A 111 -0.73 -9.43 11.18
N GLY A 112 0.10 -8.65 10.51
CA GLY A 112 0.27 -7.21 10.72
C GLY A 112 1.69 -6.75 10.44
N ILE A 113 2.12 -5.69 11.12
CA ILE A 113 3.50 -5.19 11.11
C ILE A 113 4.05 -5.10 12.53
N THR A 114 5.35 -5.27 12.68
CA THR A 114 6.05 -5.12 13.96
C THR A 114 6.26 -3.64 14.30
N ASP A 115 6.75 -3.36 15.52
CA ASP A 115 7.17 -2.01 15.94
C ASP A 115 8.33 -1.44 15.10
N ASN A 116 9.10 -2.32 14.46
CA ASN A 116 10.16 -1.96 13.52
C ASN A 116 9.66 -1.92 12.07
N TYR A 117 8.33 -1.90 11.87
CA TYR A 117 7.66 -1.81 10.57
C TYR A 117 7.92 -2.98 9.61
N MET A 118 8.39 -4.13 10.11
CA MET A 118 8.51 -5.35 9.32
C MET A 118 7.15 -6.04 9.18
N LEU A 119 6.87 -6.62 8.02
CA LEU A 119 5.66 -7.40 7.79
C LEU A 119 5.72 -8.72 8.58
N SER A 120 4.74 -8.98 9.44
CA SER A 120 4.59 -10.23 10.17
C SER A 120 3.73 -11.20 9.37
N VAL A 121 4.29 -12.34 9.00
CA VAL A 121 3.61 -13.37 8.22
C VAL A 121 3.74 -14.72 8.92
N GLU A 122 2.64 -15.42 9.07
CA GLU A 122 2.60 -16.81 9.51
C GLU A 122 2.80 -17.72 8.30
N LEU A 123 3.85 -18.53 8.34
CA LEU A 123 4.21 -19.56 7.37
C LEU A 123 4.38 -20.88 8.12
N ASP A 124 3.67 -21.93 7.73
CA ASP A 124 3.76 -23.27 8.34
C ASP A 124 3.67 -23.24 9.88
N ASN A 125 2.71 -22.48 10.41
CA ASN A 125 2.48 -22.24 11.85
C ASN A 125 3.66 -21.55 12.58
N GLN A 126 4.55 -20.89 11.86
CA GLN A 126 5.63 -20.08 12.41
C GLN A 126 5.49 -18.62 11.96
N VAL A 127 5.61 -17.71 12.92
CA VAL A 127 5.60 -16.27 12.60
C VAL A 127 7.01 -15.84 12.21
N LYS A 128 7.13 -15.24 11.03
CA LYS A 128 8.36 -14.64 10.51
C LYS A 128 8.13 -13.17 10.16
N HIS A 129 9.21 -12.40 10.20
CA HIS A 129 9.18 -10.96 9.91
C HIS A 129 10.02 -10.65 8.69
N TYR A 130 9.49 -9.82 7.79
CA TYR A 130 10.11 -9.54 6.49
C TYR A 130 10.10 -8.04 6.21
N ASP A 131 11.20 -7.55 5.65
CA ASP A 131 11.23 -6.25 4.99
C ASP A 131 10.51 -6.28 3.64
N ASN A 132 10.12 -5.11 3.13
CA ASN A 132 9.41 -5.00 1.86
C ASN A 132 10.14 -5.59 0.65
N GLU A 133 11.48 -5.68 0.71
CA GLU A 133 12.31 -6.24 -0.36
C GLU A 133 12.40 -7.76 -0.30
N GLN A 134 12.16 -8.36 0.87
CA GLN A 134 12.31 -9.80 1.12
C GLN A 134 11.06 -10.61 0.76
N ILE A 135 9.91 -9.95 0.69
CA ILE A 135 8.62 -10.62 0.47
C ILE A 135 7.76 -9.85 -0.53
N LYS A 136 7.17 -10.56 -1.47
CA LYS A 136 6.25 -9.99 -2.46
C LYS A 136 4.93 -10.75 -2.47
N LEU A 137 3.83 -10.05 -2.25
CA LEU A 137 2.49 -10.62 -2.39
C LEU A 137 2.20 -10.93 -3.86
N ILE A 138 1.73 -12.15 -4.13
CA ILE A 138 1.24 -12.59 -5.43
C ILE A 138 -0.28 -12.38 -5.46
N LEU A 139 -0.77 -11.63 -6.47
CA LEU A 139 -2.19 -11.29 -6.65
C LEU A 139 -2.93 -12.33 -7.50
#